data_223bbf0289fc26427f09c2a3f014a0b6
#
_entry.id   223bbf0289fc26427f09c2a3f014a0b6
#
_cell.length_a   1.000
_cell.length_b   1.000
_cell.length_c   1.000
_cell.angle_alpha   90.00
_cell.angle_beta   90.00
_cell.angle_gamma   90.00
#
_symmetry.space_group_name_H-M   'P 1'
#
loop_
_entity.id
_entity.type
_entity.pdbx_description
1 polymer ?
#
loop_
_entity_poly.entity_id
_entity_poly.type
_entity_poly.pdbx_seq_one_letter_code
_entity_poly.pdbx_strand_id
1 'polypeptide(L)'
;MIIIVLYEPEIPQNTGNIMRTCMAFNMKLHIIEPMGFSLDDKYLKRAHMDYIKEVDYKLYPNYDAFLKEHEGKGQFVYFTRYGLKPFNECIFDSDKDIYLHFGKESTGIPKYILRNHLEEAYRLPMVKDARSLNLSNCVAIGAYECLRQVGFDGLSVSEVIKGEDWLLK
;
A
#
# COMPACT_ATOMS: atom_id res chain seq x y z
N MET A 1 -1.48 -3.00 -13.32
CA MET A 1 -2.29 -2.41 -12.21
C MET A 1 -1.47 -2.38 -10.93
N ILE A 2 -1.69 -1.39 -10.02
CA ILE A 2 -0.99 -1.33 -8.72
C ILE A 2 -1.93 -1.81 -7.62
N ILE A 3 -1.46 -2.73 -6.79
CA ILE A 3 -2.20 -3.35 -5.70
C ILE A 3 -1.43 -3.15 -4.39
N ILE A 4 -2.04 -2.51 -3.42
CA ILE A 4 -1.49 -2.40 -2.06
C ILE A 4 -1.87 -3.67 -1.29
N VAL A 5 -0.91 -4.33 -0.68
CA VAL A 5 -1.12 -5.54 0.14
C VAL A 5 -0.74 -5.25 1.58
N LEU A 6 -1.71 -5.29 2.48
CA LEU A 6 -1.50 -5.11 3.92
C LEU A 6 -1.49 -6.46 4.63
N TYR A 7 -0.40 -6.76 5.29
CA TYR A 7 -0.25 -7.95 6.11
C TYR A 7 -0.70 -7.68 7.54
N GLU A 8 -1.82 -8.24 7.96
CA GLU A 8 -2.38 -8.18 9.31
C GLU A 8 -2.37 -6.75 9.93
N PRO A 9 -3.01 -5.74 9.30
CA PRO A 9 -2.98 -4.37 9.82
C PRO A 9 -3.65 -4.28 11.19
N GLU A 10 -3.08 -3.46 12.10
CA GLU A 10 -3.50 -3.40 13.51
C GLU A 10 -4.23 -2.10 13.85
N ILE A 11 -3.96 -1.00 13.15
CA ILE A 11 -4.48 0.33 13.47
C ILE A 11 -5.51 0.76 12.42
N PRO A 12 -6.80 0.90 12.80
CA PRO A 12 -7.88 1.22 11.84
C PRO A 12 -7.68 2.57 11.14
N GLN A 13 -7.10 3.57 11.82
CA GLN A 13 -6.82 4.88 11.24
C GLN A 13 -5.79 4.80 10.10
N ASN A 14 -4.76 3.96 10.23
CA ASN A 14 -3.79 3.75 9.16
C ASN A 14 -4.46 3.09 7.95
N THR A 15 -5.24 2.04 8.18
CA THR A 15 -5.97 1.36 7.10
C THR A 15 -6.94 2.32 6.40
N GLY A 16 -7.64 3.18 7.14
CA GLY A 16 -8.50 4.20 6.57
C GLY A 16 -7.75 5.21 5.68
N ASN A 17 -6.62 5.70 6.14
CA ASN A 17 -5.77 6.58 5.33
C ASN A 17 -5.24 5.87 4.07
N ILE A 18 -4.90 4.59 4.19
CA ILE A 18 -4.45 3.77 3.05
C ILE A 18 -5.59 3.58 2.04
N MET A 19 -6.79 3.28 2.50
CA MET A 19 -7.97 3.17 1.64
C MET A 19 -8.20 4.47 0.85
N ARG A 20 -8.08 5.63 1.52
CA ARG A 20 -8.17 6.93 0.84
C ARG A 20 -7.08 7.13 -0.20
N THR A 21 -5.86 6.70 0.08
CA THR A 21 -4.75 6.73 -0.88
C THR A 21 -5.05 5.84 -2.08
N CYS A 22 -5.55 4.61 -1.85
CA CYS A 22 -5.93 3.69 -2.93
C CYS A 22 -7.01 4.28 -3.82
N MET A 23 -8.04 4.90 -3.23
CA MET A 23 -9.09 5.61 -3.98
C MET A 23 -8.51 6.75 -4.84
N ALA A 24 -7.69 7.61 -4.21
CA ALA A 24 -7.14 8.78 -4.90
C ALA A 24 -6.24 8.41 -6.08
N PHE A 25 -5.59 7.26 -6.01
CA PHE A 25 -4.65 6.77 -7.01
C PHE A 25 -5.21 5.64 -7.89
N ASN A 26 -6.49 5.32 -7.78
CA ASN A 26 -7.14 4.23 -8.52
C ASN A 26 -6.41 2.88 -8.37
N MET A 27 -6.03 2.54 -7.12
CA MET A 27 -5.33 1.31 -6.76
C MET A 27 -6.27 0.34 -6.05
N LYS A 28 -6.00 -0.97 -6.17
CA LYS A 28 -6.67 -1.99 -5.37
C LYS A 28 -6.00 -2.16 -4.01
N LEU A 29 -6.79 -2.65 -3.05
CA LEU A 29 -6.31 -2.96 -1.71
C LEU A 29 -6.60 -4.42 -1.36
N HIS A 30 -5.56 -5.19 -1.10
CA HIS A 30 -5.65 -6.54 -0.55
C HIS A 30 -5.24 -6.53 0.92
N ILE A 31 -6.06 -7.11 1.78
CA ILE A 31 -5.82 -7.18 3.22
C ILE A 31 -5.73 -8.64 3.63
N ILE A 32 -4.64 -9.00 4.27
CA ILE A 32 -4.42 -10.33 4.83
C ILE A 32 -4.79 -10.31 6.30
N GLU A 33 -5.74 -11.15 6.68
CA GLU A 33 -6.22 -11.30 8.05
C GLU A 33 -5.27 -12.19 8.89
N PRO A 34 -5.34 -12.10 10.24
CA PRO A 34 -6.31 -11.30 11.00
C PRO A 34 -5.97 -9.83 11.07
N MET A 35 -6.96 -8.96 11.09
CA MET A 35 -6.78 -7.55 11.42
C MET A 35 -6.90 -7.32 12.93
N GLY A 36 -6.22 -6.30 13.45
CA GLY A 36 -6.36 -5.86 14.84
C GLY A 36 -7.69 -5.16 15.16
N PHE A 37 -8.60 -5.04 14.18
CA PHE A 37 -9.88 -4.34 14.26
C PHE A 37 -10.89 -4.97 13.30
N SER A 38 -12.17 -4.57 13.41
CA SER A 38 -13.21 -4.95 12.45
C SER A 38 -13.45 -3.84 11.43
N LEU A 39 -13.73 -4.22 10.18
CA LEU A 39 -14.21 -3.31 9.14
C LEU A 39 -15.71 -2.99 9.27
N ASP A 40 -16.35 -3.35 10.38
CA ASP A 40 -17.77 -3.05 10.65
C ASP A 40 -18.03 -1.54 10.71
N ASP A 41 -19.19 -1.14 10.22
CA ASP A 41 -19.64 0.27 10.04
C ASP A 41 -19.39 1.19 11.25
N LYS A 42 -19.40 0.66 12.49
CA LYS A 42 -19.27 1.44 13.72
C LYS A 42 -17.86 2.01 13.92
N TYR A 43 -16.82 1.27 13.53
CA TYR A 43 -15.43 1.72 13.60
C TYR A 43 -15.07 2.61 12.41
N LEU A 44 -15.63 2.31 11.24
CA LEU A 44 -15.42 3.03 10.01
C LEU A 44 -16.02 4.45 10.06
N LYS A 45 -17.24 4.58 10.58
CA LYS A 45 -17.88 5.89 10.81
C LYS A 45 -17.10 6.78 11.78
N ARG A 46 -16.47 6.20 12.82
CA ARG A 46 -15.63 6.96 13.76
C ARG A 46 -14.31 7.44 13.14
N ALA A 47 -13.82 6.76 12.12
CA ALA A 47 -12.59 7.11 11.42
C ALA A 47 -12.84 8.02 10.21
N HIS A 48 -14.06 8.57 10.02
CA HIS A 48 -14.45 9.36 8.83
C HIS A 48 -14.22 8.59 7.51
N MET A 49 -14.52 7.29 7.50
CA MET A 49 -14.27 6.41 6.36
C MET A 49 -15.57 6.14 5.57
N ASP A 50 -16.38 7.17 5.34
CA ASP A 50 -17.64 7.06 4.59
C ASP A 50 -17.44 6.56 3.14
N TYR A 51 -16.22 6.69 2.64
CA TYR A 51 -15.81 6.29 1.29
C TYR A 51 -15.35 4.83 1.17
N ILE A 52 -15.37 4.04 2.25
CA ILE A 52 -14.91 2.62 2.20
C ILE A 52 -15.71 1.79 1.19
N LYS A 53 -16.95 2.19 0.92
CA LYS A 53 -17.82 1.52 -0.08
C LYS A 53 -17.34 1.71 -1.51
N GLU A 54 -16.46 2.68 -1.74
CA GLU A 54 -15.92 3.02 -3.07
C GLU A 54 -14.54 2.41 -3.32
N VAL A 55 -13.90 1.88 -2.25
CA VAL A 55 -12.58 1.25 -2.37
C VAL A 55 -12.73 -0.17 -2.91
N ASP A 56 -12.00 -0.49 -3.98
CA ASP A 56 -11.88 -1.87 -4.47
C ASP A 56 -10.91 -2.63 -3.53
N TYR A 57 -11.46 -3.34 -2.54
CA TYR A 57 -10.65 -4.12 -1.61
C TYR A 57 -11.08 -5.58 -1.53
N LYS A 58 -10.13 -6.45 -1.21
CA LYS A 58 -10.35 -7.88 -1.01
C LYS A 58 -9.66 -8.36 0.27
N LEU A 59 -10.37 -9.21 1.04
CA LEU A 59 -9.84 -9.85 2.25
C LEU A 59 -9.36 -11.26 1.93
N TYR A 60 -8.24 -11.64 2.53
CA TYR A 60 -7.68 -13.01 2.48
C TYR A 60 -7.53 -13.55 3.90
N PRO A 61 -7.99 -14.78 4.19
CA PRO A 61 -7.95 -15.33 5.53
C PRO A 61 -6.54 -15.56 6.07
N ASN A 62 -5.54 -15.61 5.21
CA ASN A 62 -4.12 -15.71 5.53
C ASN A 62 -3.26 -15.46 4.28
N TYR A 63 -1.94 -15.38 4.49
CA TYR A 63 -0.99 -15.11 3.42
C TYR A 63 -0.93 -16.23 2.36
N ASP A 64 -1.08 -17.50 2.77
CA ASP A 64 -1.07 -18.64 1.84
C ASP A 64 -2.25 -18.58 0.85
N ALA A 65 -3.42 -18.16 1.33
CA ALA A 65 -4.59 -17.94 0.46
C ALA A 65 -4.34 -16.83 -0.57
N PHE A 66 -3.66 -15.76 -0.17
CA PHE A 66 -3.22 -14.70 -1.08
C PHE A 66 -2.21 -15.21 -2.11
N LEU A 67 -1.16 -15.94 -1.68
CA LEU A 67 -0.15 -16.50 -2.57
C LEU A 67 -0.76 -17.45 -3.59
N LYS A 68 -1.64 -18.36 -3.16
CA LYS A 68 -2.32 -19.31 -4.06
C LYS A 68 -3.01 -18.62 -5.24
N GLU A 69 -3.49 -17.40 -5.05
CA GLU A 69 -4.17 -16.63 -6.08
C GLU A 69 -3.20 -15.79 -6.94
N HIS A 70 -2.13 -15.26 -6.37
CA HIS A 70 -1.32 -14.21 -6.99
C HIS A 70 0.15 -14.55 -7.25
N GLU A 71 0.68 -15.62 -6.65
CA GLU A 71 2.08 -16.00 -6.87
C GLU A 71 2.37 -16.24 -8.36
N GLY A 72 3.45 -15.64 -8.85
CA GLY A 72 3.87 -15.72 -10.25
C GLY A 72 3.03 -14.90 -11.24
N LYS A 73 2.02 -14.15 -10.78
CA LYS A 73 1.14 -13.36 -11.68
C LYS A 73 1.50 -11.87 -11.78
N GLY A 74 2.55 -11.43 -11.13
CA GLY A 74 2.95 -10.04 -11.14
C GLY A 74 4.30 -9.81 -10.49
N GLN A 75 4.64 -8.55 -10.29
CA GLN A 75 5.83 -8.13 -9.57
C GLN A 75 5.47 -7.91 -8.09
N PHE A 76 6.13 -8.64 -7.19
CA PHE A 76 6.00 -8.45 -5.75
C PHE A 76 7.12 -7.55 -5.25
N VAL A 77 6.77 -6.58 -4.40
CA VAL A 77 7.72 -5.66 -3.76
C VAL A 77 7.36 -5.56 -2.28
N TYR A 78 8.32 -5.84 -1.41
CA TYR A 78 8.12 -5.88 0.04
C TYR A 78 8.81 -4.69 0.71
N PHE A 79 8.03 -3.90 1.45
CA PHE A 79 8.55 -2.78 2.22
C PHE A 79 8.87 -3.23 3.63
N THR A 80 10.14 -3.15 3.98
CA THR A 80 10.62 -3.54 5.31
C THR A 80 11.84 -2.71 5.72
N ARG A 81 11.95 -2.40 7.03
CA ARG A 81 13.16 -1.77 7.55
C ARG A 81 14.41 -2.64 7.42
N TYR A 82 14.23 -3.93 7.17
CA TYR A 82 15.29 -4.93 7.04
C TYR A 82 15.68 -5.23 5.59
N GLY A 83 15.10 -4.52 4.62
CA GLY A 83 15.46 -4.65 3.22
C GLY A 83 16.95 -4.38 2.99
N LEU A 84 17.57 -5.23 2.19
CA LEU A 84 19.00 -5.14 1.87
C LEU A 84 19.27 -4.10 0.76
N LYS A 85 18.25 -3.74 0.02
CA LYS A 85 18.31 -2.74 -1.05
C LYS A 85 17.53 -1.48 -0.66
N PRO A 86 18.03 -0.29 -0.98
CA PRO A 86 17.26 0.93 -0.79
C PRO A 86 16.15 1.03 -1.84
N PHE A 87 15.00 1.56 -1.44
CA PHE A 87 13.80 1.59 -2.30
C PHE A 87 13.97 2.42 -3.59
N ASN A 88 14.83 3.42 -3.59
CA ASN A 88 15.14 4.19 -4.79
C ASN A 88 15.83 3.38 -5.91
N GLU A 89 16.27 2.16 -5.62
CA GLU A 89 16.80 1.21 -6.63
C GLU A 89 15.72 0.24 -7.14
N CYS A 90 14.50 0.29 -6.61
CA CYS A 90 13.41 -0.53 -7.10
C CYS A 90 12.95 -0.06 -8.47
N ILE A 91 12.93 -0.98 -9.43
CA ILE A 91 12.41 -0.74 -10.79
C ILE A 91 11.07 -1.46 -10.93
N PHE A 92 10.05 -0.74 -11.33
CA PHE A 92 8.72 -1.28 -11.55
C PHE A 92 8.49 -1.63 -13.01
N ASP A 93 7.91 -2.80 -13.24
CA ASP A 93 7.54 -3.32 -14.55
C ASP A 93 6.09 -2.90 -14.88
N SER A 94 5.94 -1.92 -15.78
CA SER A 94 4.63 -1.38 -16.18
C SER A 94 3.74 -2.40 -16.88
N ASP A 95 4.31 -3.48 -17.43
CA ASP A 95 3.58 -4.51 -18.16
C ASP A 95 2.97 -5.57 -17.24
N LYS A 96 3.25 -5.49 -15.93
CA LYS A 96 2.75 -6.43 -14.91
C LYS A 96 1.85 -5.76 -13.90
N ASP A 97 1.05 -6.58 -13.24
CA ASP A 97 0.44 -6.19 -11.96
C ASP A 97 1.54 -6.05 -10.90
N ILE A 98 1.50 -4.97 -10.13
CA ILE A 98 2.50 -4.65 -9.12
C ILE A 98 1.86 -4.74 -7.74
N TYR A 99 2.39 -5.62 -6.89
CA TYR A 99 1.91 -5.85 -5.53
C TYR A 99 2.88 -5.25 -4.53
N LEU A 100 2.49 -4.14 -3.91
CA LEU A 100 3.28 -3.44 -2.90
C LEU A 100 2.88 -3.94 -1.51
N HIS A 101 3.74 -4.76 -0.89
CA HIS A 101 3.49 -5.41 0.38
C HIS A 101 4.00 -4.58 1.55
N PHE A 102 3.13 -4.37 2.53
CA PHE A 102 3.43 -3.66 3.77
C PHE A 102 3.00 -4.52 4.96
N GLY A 103 3.81 -4.52 6.01
CA GLY A 103 3.51 -5.27 7.22
C GLY A 103 2.65 -4.51 8.20
N LYS A 104 2.26 -5.24 9.26
CA LYS A 104 1.58 -4.64 10.40
C LYS A 104 2.49 -3.68 11.16
N GLU A 105 1.88 -2.78 11.90
CA GLU A 105 2.55 -1.66 12.52
C GLU A 105 3.57 -2.08 13.59
N SER A 106 3.28 -3.13 14.36
CA SER A 106 4.10 -3.58 15.49
C SER A 106 5.37 -4.32 15.06
N THR A 107 5.25 -5.30 14.16
CA THR A 107 6.34 -6.24 13.83
C THR A 107 6.74 -6.27 12.36
N GLY A 108 5.95 -5.61 11.48
CA GLY A 108 6.16 -5.65 10.04
C GLY A 108 5.77 -7.00 9.43
N ILE A 109 6.25 -7.24 8.22
CA ILE A 109 6.05 -8.50 7.50
C ILE A 109 6.89 -9.60 8.18
N PRO A 110 6.33 -10.81 8.42
CA PRO A 110 7.05 -11.89 9.07
C PRO A 110 8.35 -12.28 8.36
N LYS A 111 9.35 -12.58 9.17
CA LYS A 111 10.69 -12.93 8.68
C LYS A 111 10.71 -14.13 7.74
N TYR A 112 9.82 -15.11 7.94
CA TYR A 112 9.75 -16.29 7.06
C TYR A 112 9.29 -15.92 5.65
N ILE A 113 8.39 -14.94 5.50
CA ILE A 113 7.97 -14.40 4.19
C ILE A 113 9.16 -13.68 3.54
N LEU A 114 9.76 -12.72 4.27
CA LEU A 114 10.86 -11.90 3.74
C LEU A 114 12.08 -12.72 3.33
N ARG A 115 12.37 -13.84 4.02
CA ARG A 115 13.48 -14.73 3.66
C ARG A 115 13.32 -15.39 2.29
N ASN A 116 12.09 -15.61 1.86
CA ASN A 116 11.79 -16.16 0.53
C ASN A 116 11.79 -15.09 -0.57
N HIS A 117 11.87 -13.80 -0.19
CA HIS A 117 11.73 -12.64 -1.09
C HIS A 117 12.83 -11.58 -0.85
N LEU A 118 14.06 -12.01 -0.56
CA LEU A 118 15.16 -11.11 -0.22
C LEU A 118 15.46 -10.09 -1.34
N GLU A 119 15.39 -10.54 -2.58
CA GLU A 119 15.68 -9.70 -3.75
C GLU A 119 14.57 -8.68 -4.06
N GLU A 120 13.37 -8.92 -3.55
CA GLU A 120 12.17 -8.08 -3.71
C GLU A 120 11.89 -7.23 -2.46
N ALA A 121 12.76 -7.33 -1.43
CA ALA A 121 12.60 -6.63 -0.17
C ALA A 121 13.42 -5.34 -0.14
N TYR A 122 12.74 -4.21 0.00
CA TYR A 122 13.32 -2.87 -0.04
C TYR A 122 13.10 -2.10 1.25
N ARG A 123 14.08 -1.23 1.54
CA ARG A 123 14.05 -0.31 2.68
C ARG A 123 13.87 1.13 2.18
N LEU A 124 12.90 1.85 2.75
CA LEU A 124 12.88 3.31 2.63
C LEU A 124 14.09 3.89 3.35
N PRO A 125 14.96 4.67 2.68
CA PRO A 125 16.08 5.33 3.34
C PRO A 125 15.60 6.25 4.46
N MET A 126 16.21 6.13 5.63
CA MET A 126 15.92 6.93 6.82
C MET A 126 17.22 7.23 7.57
N VAL A 127 17.20 8.24 8.43
CA VAL A 127 18.34 8.50 9.33
C VAL A 127 18.61 7.28 10.21
N LYS A 128 19.88 7.11 10.62
CA LYS A 128 20.36 5.88 11.29
C LYS A 128 19.54 5.48 12.51
N ASP A 129 19.10 6.45 13.30
CA ASP A 129 18.40 6.22 14.56
C ASP A 129 16.87 6.23 14.43
N ALA A 130 16.34 6.37 13.21
CA ALA A 130 14.89 6.27 12.97
C ALA A 130 14.39 4.86 13.25
N ARG A 131 13.28 4.74 13.98
CA ARG A 131 12.63 3.45 14.24
C ARG A 131 11.91 2.95 13.00
N SER A 132 10.93 3.70 12.53
CA SER A 132 10.11 3.43 11.33
C SER A 132 9.27 4.65 11.00
N LEU A 133 8.77 4.71 9.77
CA LEU A 133 7.71 5.63 9.38
C LEU A 133 6.34 5.03 9.75
N ASN A 134 5.33 5.89 9.89
CA ASN A 134 3.94 5.44 9.98
C ASN A 134 3.57 4.61 8.74
N LEU A 135 2.77 3.55 8.93
CA LEU A 135 2.41 2.62 7.87
C LEU A 135 1.74 3.33 6.68
N SER A 136 0.76 4.20 6.94
CA SER A 136 0.05 4.90 5.86
C SER A 136 0.95 5.87 5.09
N ASN A 137 1.96 6.44 5.75
CA ASN A 137 2.98 7.26 5.08
C ASN A 137 3.90 6.40 4.19
N CYS A 138 4.32 5.23 4.67
CA CYS A 138 5.09 4.28 3.85
C CYS A 138 4.33 3.89 2.59
N VAL A 139 3.04 3.58 2.72
CA VAL A 139 2.17 3.23 1.58
C VAL A 139 2.08 4.39 0.60
N ALA A 140 1.83 5.62 1.07
CA ALA A 140 1.73 6.79 0.20
C ALA A 140 3.03 7.07 -0.57
N ILE A 141 4.19 6.94 0.10
CA ILE A 141 5.51 7.10 -0.54
C ILE A 141 5.73 6.01 -1.60
N GLY A 142 5.49 4.74 -1.24
CA GLY A 142 5.67 3.62 -2.15
C GLY A 142 4.75 3.67 -3.36
N ALA A 143 3.48 4.00 -3.13
CA ALA A 143 2.47 4.15 -4.17
C ALA A 143 2.81 5.27 -5.14
N TYR A 144 3.17 6.45 -4.64
CA TYR A 144 3.50 7.59 -5.48
C TYR A 144 4.77 7.35 -6.32
N GLU A 145 5.81 6.77 -5.72
CA GLU A 145 7.03 6.43 -6.47
C GLU A 145 6.76 5.37 -7.55
N CYS A 146 5.91 4.39 -7.26
CA CYS A 146 5.48 3.42 -8.26
C CYS A 146 4.78 4.12 -9.44
N LEU A 147 3.80 5.00 -9.18
CA LEU A 147 3.12 5.79 -10.19
C LEU A 147 4.08 6.68 -10.99
N ARG A 148 5.06 7.29 -10.31
CA ARG A 148 6.06 8.12 -10.97
C ARG A 148 6.87 7.34 -12.02
N GLN A 149 7.13 6.05 -11.77
CA GLN A 149 7.87 5.20 -12.71
C GLN A 149 6.98 4.64 -13.82
N VAL A 150 5.79 4.14 -13.48
CA VAL A 150 4.91 3.45 -14.46
C VAL A 150 3.99 4.41 -15.20
N GLY A 151 3.92 5.68 -14.79
CA GLY A 151 3.02 6.69 -15.36
C GLY A 151 1.79 6.94 -14.49
N PHE A 152 1.12 8.06 -14.76
CA PHE A 152 -0.09 8.50 -14.06
C PHE A 152 -1.35 8.27 -14.90
N ASP A 153 -1.38 7.19 -15.67
CA ASP A 153 -2.48 6.89 -16.58
C ASP A 153 -3.82 6.81 -15.83
N GLY A 154 -4.80 7.56 -16.35
CA GLY A 154 -6.14 7.65 -15.74
C GLY A 154 -6.23 8.59 -14.54
N LEU A 155 -5.14 9.24 -14.13
CA LEU A 155 -5.15 10.27 -13.08
C LEU A 155 -5.12 11.68 -13.68
N SER A 156 -5.92 12.59 -13.11
CA SER A 156 -5.87 14.00 -13.51
C SER A 156 -4.63 14.66 -12.93
N VAL A 157 -3.92 15.42 -13.75
CA VAL A 157 -2.75 16.24 -13.37
C VAL A 157 -3.11 17.71 -13.18
N SER A 158 -4.39 18.06 -13.38
CA SER A 158 -4.93 19.40 -13.18
C SER A 158 -6.19 19.35 -12.30
N GLU A 159 -6.55 20.50 -11.71
CA GLU A 159 -7.76 20.63 -10.90
C GLU A 159 -9.01 20.61 -11.77
N VAL A 160 -9.87 19.59 -11.61
CA VAL A 160 -11.11 19.42 -12.41
C VAL A 160 -12.37 19.85 -11.66
N ILE A 161 -12.40 19.81 -10.33
CA ILE A 161 -13.60 20.06 -9.54
C ILE A 161 -13.88 21.57 -9.44
N LYS A 162 -12.83 22.35 -9.14
CA LYS A 162 -12.94 23.81 -8.99
C LYS A 162 -12.50 24.60 -10.21
N GLY A 163 -11.96 23.92 -11.22
CA GLY A 163 -11.41 24.49 -12.45
C GLY A 163 -9.94 24.87 -12.33
N GLU A 164 -9.21 24.74 -13.43
CA GLU A 164 -7.76 24.97 -13.51
C GLU A 164 -7.33 26.40 -13.16
N ASP A 165 -8.25 27.34 -13.32
CA ASP A 165 -8.03 28.78 -13.03
C ASP A 165 -8.38 29.19 -11.59
N TRP A 166 -8.68 28.24 -10.69
CA TRP A 166 -9.10 28.55 -9.32
C TRP A 166 -8.09 29.41 -8.53
N LEU A 167 -6.79 29.20 -8.76
CA LEU A 167 -5.72 30.02 -8.13
C LEU A 167 -5.57 31.42 -8.75
N LEU A 168 -6.19 31.65 -9.90
CA LEU A 168 -6.09 32.92 -10.63
C LEU A 168 -7.30 33.84 -10.38
N LYS A 169 -8.31 33.35 -9.70
CA LYS A 169 -9.51 34.05 -9.24
C LYS A 169 -9.37 34.51 -7.80
#